data_d73a8ecd1f1e54a36607c88347830c07
#
_entry.id   d73a8ecd1f1e54a36607c88347830c07
#
_cell.length_a   1.000
_cell.length_b   1.000
_cell.length_c   1.000
_cell.angle_alpha   90.00
_cell.angle_beta   90.00
_cell.angle_gamma   90.00
#
_symmetry.space_group_name_H-M   'P 1'
#
loop_
_entity.id
_entity.type
_entity.pdbx_description
1 polymer ?
#
loop_
_entity_poly.entity_id
_entity_poly.type
_entity_poly.pdbx_seq_one_letter_code
_entity_poly.pdbx_strand_id
1 'polypeptide(L)'
;MTSAPVGNKVITLHEAASRIPDGAHLTISGFAHSLAPLALVRELIRQGKGNFELTSMGDCWAVDMLAGAGRVKRARFSNYMFEGYGRCPNFSRAVEAGEIDVDDYSHFAITSRWMAASLGLPSMPTRVMLGTDLVRLKPLDRGDVVAAPCPITGEPLLFVRASRPDFALLHA
;
A
#
# COMPACT_ATOMS: atom_id res chain seq x y z
N MET A 1 -8.80 -34.49 -16.46
CA MET A 1 -7.81 -33.45 -16.14
C MET A 1 -7.24 -33.79 -14.77
N THR A 2 -6.06 -34.39 -14.72
CA THR A 2 -5.35 -34.69 -13.48
C THR A 2 -4.71 -33.39 -13.00
N SER A 3 -5.21 -32.81 -11.89
CA SER A 3 -4.54 -31.68 -11.23
C SER A 3 -3.13 -32.13 -10.83
N ALA A 4 -2.10 -31.39 -11.26
CA ALA A 4 -0.76 -31.59 -10.74
C ALA A 4 -0.81 -31.51 -9.19
N PRO A 5 -0.04 -32.33 -8.46
CA PRO A 5 -0.02 -32.27 -7.02
C PRO A 5 0.42 -30.85 -6.61
N VAL A 6 -0.40 -30.22 -5.78
CA VAL A 6 -0.07 -28.91 -5.20
C VAL A 6 1.18 -29.13 -4.35
N GLY A 7 2.34 -28.70 -4.83
CA GLY A 7 3.61 -28.80 -4.10
C GLY A 7 3.49 -28.14 -2.72
N ASN A 8 4.35 -28.52 -1.80
CA ASN A 8 4.39 -27.93 -0.47
C ASN A 8 4.58 -26.40 -0.59
N LYS A 9 3.58 -25.64 -0.10
CA LYS A 9 3.62 -24.17 -0.14
C LYS A 9 4.39 -23.56 1.05
N VAL A 10 4.80 -24.39 2.01
CA VAL A 10 5.57 -23.95 3.16
C VAL A 10 7.02 -23.76 2.74
N ILE A 11 7.51 -22.54 2.94
CA ILE A 11 8.89 -22.14 2.65
C ILE A 11 9.46 -21.41 3.86
N THR A 12 10.77 -21.27 3.92
CA THR A 12 11.44 -20.51 4.98
C THR A 12 11.25 -19.00 4.79
N LEU A 13 11.40 -18.22 5.86
CA LEU A 13 11.39 -16.75 5.79
C LEU A 13 12.48 -16.24 4.83
N HIS A 14 13.64 -16.89 4.84
CA HIS A 14 14.75 -16.55 3.94
C HIS A 14 14.34 -16.71 2.48
N GLU A 15 13.76 -17.85 2.12
CA GLU A 15 13.27 -18.08 0.75
C GLU A 15 12.15 -17.13 0.36
N ALA A 16 11.21 -16.85 1.28
CA ALA A 16 10.11 -15.92 1.03
C ALA A 16 10.65 -14.52 0.70
N ALA A 17 11.57 -14.01 1.51
CA ALA A 17 12.18 -12.71 1.29
C ALA A 17 13.03 -12.66 0.01
N SER A 18 13.77 -13.74 -0.29
CA SER A 18 14.61 -13.79 -1.49
C SER A 18 13.82 -13.74 -2.81
N ARG A 19 12.56 -14.19 -2.80
CA ARG A 19 11.66 -14.13 -3.96
C ARG A 19 11.12 -12.73 -4.25
N ILE A 20 11.24 -11.79 -3.32
CA ILE A 20 10.77 -10.42 -3.47
C ILE A 20 11.93 -9.59 -4.05
N PRO A 21 11.83 -9.09 -5.29
CA PRO A 21 12.88 -8.28 -5.88
C PRO A 21 12.90 -6.86 -5.32
N ASP A 22 14.02 -6.16 -5.49
CA ASP A 22 14.08 -4.73 -5.26
C ASP A 22 13.12 -3.99 -6.21
N GLY A 23 12.51 -2.92 -5.70
CA GLY A 23 11.54 -2.14 -6.44
C GLY A 23 10.13 -2.75 -6.51
N ALA A 24 9.90 -3.90 -5.88
CA ALA A 24 8.58 -4.53 -5.88
C ALA A 24 7.49 -3.62 -5.28
N HIS A 25 6.30 -3.68 -5.85
CA HIS A 25 5.10 -3.08 -5.27
C HIS A 25 4.48 -4.05 -4.27
N LEU A 26 4.45 -3.65 -3.00
CA LEU A 26 3.97 -4.46 -1.90
C LEU A 26 2.66 -3.92 -1.33
N THR A 27 1.78 -4.84 -0.92
CA THR A 27 0.76 -4.54 0.09
C THR A 27 1.08 -5.32 1.36
N ILE A 28 0.84 -4.71 2.51
CA ILE A 28 1.20 -5.28 3.81
C ILE A 28 -0.06 -5.32 4.67
N SER A 29 -0.34 -6.49 5.27
CA SER A 29 -1.42 -6.60 6.25
C SER A 29 -1.04 -5.94 7.56
N GLY A 30 -2.06 -5.62 8.31
CA GLY A 30 -1.97 -5.02 9.63
C GLY A 30 -2.90 -3.83 9.75
N PHE A 31 -3.27 -3.60 10.99
CA PHE A 31 -3.93 -2.36 11.38
C PHE A 31 -3.35 -1.93 12.73
N ALA A 32 -2.84 -0.70 12.78
CA ALA A 32 -2.15 -0.18 13.94
C ALA A 32 -1.05 -1.17 14.45
N HIS A 33 -1.24 -1.73 15.64
CA HIS A 33 -0.22 -2.58 16.29
C HIS A 33 -0.39 -4.09 16.01
N SER A 34 -1.39 -4.50 15.23
CA SER A 34 -1.78 -5.90 15.09
C SER A 34 -1.62 -6.42 13.66
N LEU A 35 -1.40 -7.73 13.54
CA LEU A 35 -1.43 -8.48 12.28
C LEU A 35 -0.42 -8.02 11.21
N ALA A 36 0.68 -7.37 11.62
CA ALA A 36 1.78 -7.01 10.72
C ALA A 36 2.79 -8.16 10.58
N PRO A 37 3.25 -8.51 9.36
CA PRO A 37 4.17 -9.62 9.12
C PRO A 37 5.63 -9.25 9.46
N LEU A 38 5.90 -8.86 10.71
CA LEU A 38 7.17 -8.25 11.14
C LEU A 38 8.38 -9.19 10.96
N ALA A 39 8.19 -10.50 11.08
CA ALA A 39 9.27 -11.46 10.86
C ALA A 39 9.79 -11.39 9.41
N LEU A 40 8.87 -11.36 8.44
CA LEU A 40 9.22 -11.24 7.02
C LEU A 40 9.81 -9.85 6.69
N VAL A 41 9.28 -8.80 7.29
CA VAL A 41 9.82 -7.43 7.14
C VAL A 41 11.26 -7.34 7.62
N ARG A 42 11.58 -7.91 8.80
CA ARG A 42 12.96 -7.98 9.31
C ARG A 42 13.88 -8.75 8.37
N GLU A 43 13.38 -9.84 7.79
CA GLU A 43 14.16 -10.66 6.87
C GLU A 43 14.43 -9.91 5.55
N LEU A 44 13.46 -9.17 5.01
CA LEU A 44 13.68 -8.30 3.85
C LEU A 44 14.79 -7.27 4.13
N ILE A 45 14.75 -6.61 5.29
CA ILE A 45 15.78 -5.65 5.72
C ILE A 45 17.14 -6.33 5.84
N ARG A 46 17.20 -7.52 6.46
CA ARG A 46 18.43 -8.30 6.65
C ARG A 46 19.07 -8.71 5.33
N GLN A 47 18.26 -9.02 4.31
CA GLN A 47 18.74 -9.35 2.96
C GLN A 47 19.07 -8.10 2.12
N GLY A 48 18.93 -6.90 2.66
CA GLY A 48 19.20 -5.67 1.95
C GLY A 48 18.16 -5.28 0.90
N LYS A 49 17.01 -5.97 0.87
CA LYS A 49 15.93 -5.69 -0.09
C LYS A 49 15.34 -4.30 0.13
N GLY A 50 14.99 -3.59 -0.94
CA GLY A 50 14.53 -2.22 -0.84
C GLY A 50 13.94 -1.63 -2.11
N ASN A 51 13.91 -0.28 -2.18
CA ASN A 51 13.24 0.48 -3.23
C ASN A 51 11.75 0.16 -3.37
N PHE A 52 11.11 -0.31 -2.31
CA PHE A 52 9.74 -0.78 -2.37
C PHE A 52 8.75 0.36 -2.62
N GLU A 53 7.74 0.08 -3.44
CA GLU A 53 6.50 0.85 -3.48
C GLU A 53 5.47 0.17 -2.58
N LEU A 54 4.88 0.91 -1.66
CA LEU A 54 3.88 0.38 -0.73
C LEU A 54 2.49 0.88 -1.08
N THR A 55 1.49 0.01 -0.98
CA THR A 55 0.08 0.41 -0.90
C THR A 55 -0.53 -0.30 0.28
N SER A 56 -0.82 0.41 1.35
CA SER A 56 -1.46 -0.14 2.54
C SER A 56 -2.37 0.88 3.22
N MET A 57 -3.23 0.41 4.09
CA MET A 57 -4.29 1.26 4.65
C MET A 57 -3.87 1.91 5.96
N GLY A 58 -3.56 1.12 6.97
CA GLY A 58 -3.38 1.63 8.34
C GLY A 58 -2.32 0.86 9.13
N ASP A 59 -1.18 0.57 8.50
CA ASP A 59 -0.04 -0.08 9.16
C ASP A 59 0.81 0.95 9.92
N CYS A 60 1.60 0.48 10.88
CA CYS A 60 2.58 1.30 11.55
C CYS A 60 3.95 0.61 11.67
N TRP A 61 4.04 -0.56 12.30
CA TRP A 61 5.31 -1.22 12.58
C TRP A 61 6.10 -1.61 11.33
N ALA A 62 5.45 -2.27 10.37
CA ALA A 62 6.12 -2.75 9.18
C ALA A 62 6.63 -1.59 8.32
N VAL A 63 5.79 -0.59 8.11
CA VAL A 63 6.15 0.59 7.32
C VAL A 63 7.22 1.42 8.01
N ASP A 64 7.11 1.65 9.32
CA ASP A 64 8.10 2.44 10.06
C ASP A 64 9.48 1.76 10.08
N MET A 65 9.52 0.43 10.20
CA MET A 65 10.76 -0.35 10.13
C MET A 65 11.39 -0.30 8.74
N LEU A 66 10.60 -0.46 7.68
CA LEU A 66 11.10 -0.38 6.30
C LEU A 66 11.61 1.04 5.98
N ALA A 67 10.88 2.07 6.41
CA ALA A 67 11.30 3.47 6.24
C ALA A 67 12.58 3.77 7.01
N GLY A 68 12.67 3.35 8.28
CA GLY A 68 13.87 3.54 9.11
C GLY A 68 15.12 2.82 8.58
N ALA A 69 14.93 1.75 7.82
CA ALA A 69 16.02 1.04 7.13
C ALA A 69 16.31 1.60 5.72
N GLY A 70 15.62 2.66 5.27
CA GLY A 70 15.79 3.23 3.93
C GLY A 70 15.33 2.30 2.80
N ARG A 71 14.27 1.53 3.02
CA ARG A 71 13.82 0.50 2.06
C ARG A 71 12.58 0.89 1.27
N VAL A 72 11.97 2.03 1.57
CA VAL A 72 10.75 2.53 0.93
C VAL A 72 11.10 3.66 -0.02
N LYS A 73 10.67 3.54 -1.26
CA LYS A 73 10.79 4.58 -2.28
C LYS A 73 9.50 5.41 -2.36
N ARG A 74 8.36 4.74 -2.29
CA ARG A 74 7.06 5.37 -2.42
C ARG A 74 6.02 4.70 -1.51
N ALA A 75 5.12 5.48 -0.95
CA ALA A 75 4.01 5.00 -0.16
C ALA A 75 2.69 5.63 -0.60
N ARG A 76 1.71 4.79 -0.91
CA ARG A 76 0.30 5.13 -1.10
C ARG A 76 -0.47 4.63 0.11
N PHE A 77 -0.98 5.53 0.91
CA PHE A 77 -1.53 5.17 2.21
C PHE A 77 -2.69 6.07 2.63
N SER A 78 -3.34 5.70 3.71
CA SER A 78 -4.36 6.54 4.32
C SER A 78 -4.06 6.92 5.75
N ASN A 79 -3.38 6.07 6.51
CA ASN A 79 -2.99 6.36 7.89
C ASN A 79 -1.82 5.49 8.33
N TYR A 80 -0.68 6.11 8.64
CA TYR A 80 0.47 5.45 9.27
C TYR A 80 0.74 6.10 10.62
N MET A 81 0.15 5.53 11.64
CA MET A 81 0.25 6.04 13.01
C MET A 81 0.39 4.89 14.01
N PHE A 82 1.10 5.15 15.08
CA PHE A 82 1.11 4.32 16.29
C PHE A 82 -0.08 4.66 17.22
N GLU A 83 -1.19 5.08 16.65
CA GLU A 83 -2.42 5.46 17.34
C GLU A 83 -2.15 6.42 18.51
N GLY A 84 -2.49 6.04 19.74
CA GLY A 84 -2.26 6.86 20.93
C GLY A 84 -0.80 7.21 21.22
N TYR A 85 0.16 6.57 20.55
CA TYR A 85 1.59 6.86 20.69
C TYR A 85 2.10 7.88 19.65
N GLY A 86 1.25 8.32 18.72
CA GLY A 86 1.58 9.32 17.74
C GLY A 86 1.98 8.78 16.36
N ARG A 87 2.73 9.59 15.59
CA ARG A 87 3.14 9.24 14.23
C ARG A 87 4.18 8.13 14.21
N CYS A 88 4.31 7.48 13.07
CA CYS A 88 5.44 6.60 12.73
C CYS A 88 6.71 7.46 12.59
N PRO A 89 7.66 7.43 13.53
CA PRO A 89 8.73 8.44 13.60
C PRO A 89 9.74 8.30 12.45
N ASN A 90 10.08 7.09 12.05
CA ASN A 90 11.03 6.87 10.95
C ASN A 90 10.40 7.25 9.61
N PHE A 91 9.16 6.81 9.38
CA PHE A 91 8.42 7.16 8.18
C PHE A 91 8.24 8.69 8.06
N SER A 92 7.81 9.36 9.14
CA SER A 92 7.62 10.81 9.13
C SER A 92 8.92 11.56 8.82
N ARG A 93 10.04 11.18 9.43
CA ARG A 93 11.35 11.80 9.15
C ARG A 93 11.78 11.61 7.70
N ALA A 94 11.61 10.41 7.14
CA ALA A 94 11.98 10.12 5.76
C ALA A 94 11.11 10.90 4.75
N VAL A 95 9.81 11.08 5.05
CA VAL A 95 8.92 11.91 4.24
C VAL A 95 9.30 13.39 4.32
N GLU A 96 9.56 13.91 5.51
CA GLU A 96 9.98 15.30 5.74
C GLU A 96 11.33 15.60 5.08
N ALA A 97 12.23 14.61 5.02
CA ALA A 97 13.51 14.70 4.30
C ALA A 97 13.38 14.53 2.77
N GLY A 98 12.19 14.21 2.24
CA GLY A 98 11.98 13.97 0.81
C GLY A 98 12.53 12.65 0.29
N GLU A 99 12.83 11.71 1.19
CA GLU A 99 13.38 10.40 0.84
C GLU A 99 12.30 9.42 0.37
N ILE A 100 11.04 9.65 0.76
CA ILE A 100 9.89 8.83 0.38
C ILE A 100 8.86 9.68 -0.35
N ASP A 101 8.51 9.29 -1.56
CA ASP A 101 7.37 9.82 -2.31
C ASP A 101 6.07 9.36 -1.63
N VAL A 102 5.14 10.27 -1.36
CA VAL A 102 3.88 9.93 -0.69
C VAL A 102 2.65 10.40 -1.44
N ASP A 103 1.63 9.56 -1.42
CA ASP A 103 0.28 9.86 -1.89
C ASP A 103 -0.74 9.51 -0.80
N ASP A 104 -1.43 10.51 -0.29
CA ASP A 104 -2.46 10.34 0.71
C ASP A 104 -3.81 9.98 0.09
N TYR A 105 -4.46 8.97 0.64
CA TYR A 105 -5.80 8.54 0.28
C TYR A 105 -6.68 8.42 1.53
N SER A 106 -7.99 8.43 1.37
CA SER A 106 -8.86 7.93 2.42
C SER A 106 -8.80 6.40 2.49
N HIS A 107 -9.14 5.82 3.64
CA HIS A 107 -9.23 4.37 3.83
C HIS A 107 -10.07 3.70 2.74
N PHE A 108 -11.26 4.25 2.49
CA PHE A 108 -12.15 3.69 1.49
C PHE A 108 -11.60 3.82 0.07
N ALA A 109 -10.84 4.86 -0.23
CA ALA A 109 -10.22 4.99 -1.55
C ALA A 109 -9.13 3.93 -1.77
N ILE A 110 -8.30 3.62 -0.78
CA ILE A 110 -7.35 2.50 -0.86
C ILE A 110 -8.10 1.17 -1.06
N THR A 111 -9.15 0.92 -0.26
CA THR A 111 -9.99 -0.28 -0.42
C THR A 111 -10.61 -0.36 -1.81
N SER A 112 -11.11 0.76 -2.33
CA SER A 112 -11.71 0.83 -3.68
C SER A 112 -10.69 0.47 -4.77
N ARG A 113 -9.42 0.86 -4.61
CA ARG A 113 -8.33 0.49 -5.54
C ARG A 113 -8.11 -1.02 -5.59
N TRP A 114 -8.12 -1.69 -4.42
CA TRP A 114 -8.00 -3.16 -4.34
C TRP A 114 -9.25 -3.87 -4.85
N MET A 115 -10.44 -3.34 -4.52
CA MET A 115 -11.71 -3.87 -5.05
C MET A 115 -11.75 -3.81 -6.59
N ALA A 116 -11.36 -2.69 -7.18
CA ALA A 116 -11.25 -2.58 -8.63
C ALA A 116 -10.34 -3.67 -9.21
N ALA A 117 -9.17 -3.87 -8.61
CA ALA A 117 -8.22 -4.89 -9.05
C ALA A 117 -8.79 -6.31 -8.94
N SER A 118 -9.46 -6.64 -7.83
CA SER A 118 -10.06 -7.96 -7.60
C SER A 118 -11.20 -8.28 -8.57
N LEU A 119 -11.93 -7.26 -9.02
CA LEU A 119 -13.00 -7.36 -10.01
C LEU A 119 -12.50 -7.27 -11.47
N GLY A 120 -11.20 -7.11 -11.68
CA GLY A 120 -10.62 -6.94 -13.01
C GLY A 120 -10.91 -5.57 -13.65
N LEU A 121 -11.42 -4.61 -12.88
CA LEU A 121 -11.71 -3.27 -13.35
C LEU A 121 -10.43 -2.42 -13.42
N PRO A 122 -10.33 -1.47 -14.35
CA PRO A 122 -9.20 -0.54 -14.42
C PRO A 122 -9.25 0.52 -13.31
N SER A 123 -10.45 0.88 -12.84
CA SER A 123 -10.69 1.89 -11.81
C SER A 123 -12.03 1.66 -11.12
N MET A 124 -12.20 2.28 -9.95
CA MET A 124 -13.47 2.29 -9.20
C MET A 124 -14.01 3.72 -9.14
N PRO A 125 -15.26 3.97 -9.58
CA PRO A 125 -15.93 5.25 -9.33
C PRO A 125 -16.32 5.36 -7.85
N THR A 126 -16.10 6.54 -7.26
CA THR A 126 -16.41 6.79 -5.85
C THR A 126 -16.71 8.27 -5.61
N ARG A 127 -17.50 8.56 -4.60
CA ARG A 127 -17.71 9.94 -4.09
C ARG A 127 -16.75 10.29 -2.96
N VAL A 128 -16.04 9.30 -2.44
CA VAL A 128 -15.10 9.49 -1.33
C VAL A 128 -13.95 10.38 -1.77
N MET A 129 -13.52 11.26 -0.89
CA MET A 129 -12.53 12.34 -1.09
C MET A 129 -13.03 13.54 -1.90
N LEU A 130 -14.19 13.52 -2.55
CA LEU A 130 -14.73 14.70 -3.22
C LEU A 130 -14.85 15.86 -2.22
N GLY A 131 -14.39 17.05 -2.62
CA GLY A 131 -14.45 18.26 -1.79
C GLY A 131 -13.44 18.31 -0.65
N THR A 132 -12.58 17.31 -0.51
CA THR A 132 -11.50 17.30 0.49
C THR A 132 -10.21 17.89 -0.05
N ASP A 133 -9.32 18.26 0.84
CA ASP A 133 -7.98 18.74 0.49
C ASP A 133 -7.10 17.66 -0.16
N LEU A 134 -7.40 16.39 0.07
CA LEU A 134 -6.74 15.27 -0.59
C LEU A 134 -6.82 15.36 -2.13
N VAL A 135 -7.92 15.90 -2.65
CA VAL A 135 -8.10 16.07 -4.11
C VAL A 135 -7.75 17.49 -4.55
N ARG A 136 -8.01 18.49 -3.71
CA ARG A 136 -7.91 19.90 -4.08
C ARG A 136 -6.49 20.45 -4.00
N LEU A 137 -5.71 20.05 -2.99
CA LEU A 137 -4.39 20.63 -2.71
C LEU A 137 -3.21 19.82 -3.26
N LYS A 138 -3.42 18.52 -3.50
CA LYS A 138 -2.43 17.64 -4.13
C LYS A 138 -3.04 16.94 -5.33
N PRO A 139 -2.41 17.00 -6.53
CA PRO A 139 -2.71 16.02 -7.56
C PRO A 139 -2.39 14.64 -7.00
N LEU A 140 -3.41 13.84 -6.76
CA LEU A 140 -3.22 12.52 -6.20
C LEU A 140 -2.53 11.62 -7.22
N ASP A 141 -1.50 10.96 -6.75
CA ASP A 141 -0.85 9.82 -7.38
C ASP A 141 -0.64 9.97 -8.90
N ARG A 142 -0.26 11.19 -9.33
CA ARG A 142 0.16 11.47 -10.71
C ARG A 142 -0.80 10.95 -11.78
N GLY A 143 -2.10 11.08 -11.54
CA GLY A 143 -3.15 10.67 -12.47
C GLY A 143 -3.83 9.34 -12.13
N ASP A 144 -3.52 8.74 -10.97
CA ASP A 144 -4.25 7.57 -10.49
C ASP A 144 -5.63 7.92 -9.90
N VAL A 145 -5.95 9.21 -9.79
CA VAL A 145 -7.29 9.71 -9.43
C VAL A 145 -7.73 10.76 -10.43
N VAL A 146 -8.90 10.57 -11.02
CA VAL A 146 -9.47 11.48 -12.02
C VAL A 146 -10.88 11.87 -11.58
N ALA A 147 -11.19 13.16 -11.62
CA ALA A 147 -12.54 13.66 -11.43
C ALA A 147 -13.28 13.69 -12.77
N ALA A 148 -14.44 13.07 -12.84
CA ALA A 148 -15.30 13.10 -14.03
C ALA A 148 -16.77 12.89 -13.62
N PRO A 149 -17.74 13.41 -14.41
CA PRO A 149 -19.15 13.11 -14.18
C PRO A 149 -19.47 11.64 -14.44
N CYS A 150 -20.40 11.10 -13.67
CA CYS A 150 -20.96 9.78 -13.96
C CYS A 150 -21.65 9.81 -15.35
N PRO A 151 -21.31 8.91 -16.27
CA PRO A 151 -21.89 8.92 -17.62
C PRO A 151 -23.39 8.56 -17.63
N ILE A 152 -23.91 8.02 -16.53
CA ILE A 152 -25.32 7.62 -16.42
C ILE A 152 -26.15 8.70 -15.72
N THR A 153 -25.63 9.27 -14.61
CA THR A 153 -26.42 10.18 -13.76
C THR A 153 -25.97 11.64 -13.83
N GLY A 154 -24.79 11.91 -14.42
CA GLY A 154 -24.19 13.24 -14.44
C GLY A 154 -23.58 13.70 -13.10
N GLU A 155 -23.72 12.92 -12.03
CA GLU A 155 -23.16 13.27 -10.73
C GLU A 155 -21.61 13.31 -10.75
N PRO A 156 -21.00 14.26 -9.99
CA PRO A 156 -19.54 14.30 -9.89
C PRO A 156 -19.00 13.05 -9.16
N LEU A 157 -18.00 12.42 -9.74
CA LEU A 157 -17.32 11.25 -9.20
C LEU A 157 -15.79 11.41 -9.29
N LEU A 158 -15.10 10.66 -8.44
CA LEU A 158 -13.68 10.34 -8.60
C LEU A 158 -13.55 8.91 -9.11
N PHE A 159 -12.66 8.71 -10.07
CA PHE A 159 -12.25 7.40 -10.55
C PHE A 159 -10.87 7.11 -9.97
N VAL A 160 -10.79 6.16 -9.05
CA VAL A 160 -9.53 5.74 -8.46
C VAL A 160 -8.99 4.51 -9.20
N ARG A 161 -7.76 4.59 -9.72
CA ARG A 161 -7.14 3.49 -10.47
C ARG A 161 -6.98 2.24 -9.60
N ALA A 162 -7.19 1.08 -10.19
CA ALA A 162 -6.94 -0.21 -9.55
C ALA A 162 -5.48 -0.33 -9.07
N SER A 163 -5.27 -0.78 -7.84
CA SER A 163 -3.94 -1.11 -7.30
C SER A 163 -3.70 -2.61 -7.41
N ARG A 164 -2.61 -2.98 -8.07
CA ARG A 164 -2.21 -4.37 -8.31
C ARG A 164 -0.79 -4.58 -7.78
N PRO A 165 -0.62 -4.79 -6.47
CA PRO A 165 0.69 -5.07 -5.91
C PRO A 165 1.25 -6.41 -6.44
N ASP A 166 2.57 -6.47 -6.59
CA ASP A 166 3.27 -7.69 -7.02
C ASP A 166 3.23 -8.76 -5.93
N PHE A 167 3.27 -8.32 -4.66
CA PHE A 167 3.26 -9.21 -3.50
C PHE A 167 2.34 -8.66 -2.41
N ALA A 168 1.62 -9.59 -1.75
CA ALA A 168 0.86 -9.32 -0.54
C ALA A 168 1.52 -10.03 0.64
N LEU A 169 1.99 -9.27 1.63
CA LEU A 169 2.59 -9.78 2.85
C LEU A 169 1.51 -9.81 3.93
N LEU A 170 1.10 -11.01 4.30
CA LEU A 170 -0.01 -11.22 5.25
C LEU A 170 0.48 -11.93 6.50
N HIS A 171 -0.05 -11.52 7.65
CA HIS A 171 0.07 -12.23 8.93
C HIS A 171 -1.32 -12.67 9.37
N ALA A 172 -1.47 -13.95 9.70
CA ALA A 172 -2.71 -14.57 10.18
C ALA A 172 -2.46 -15.29 11.51
#